data_ed61c6e04e1fcb86e957d342c8f49868
#
_entry.id   ed61c6e04e1fcb86e957d342c8f49868
#
_cell.length_a   1.000
_cell.length_b   1.000
_cell.length_c   1.000
_cell.angle_alpha   90.00
_cell.angle_beta   90.00
_cell.angle_gamma   90.00
#
_symmetry.space_group_name_H-M   'P 1'
#
loop_
_entity.id
_entity.type
_entity.pdbx_description
1 polymer ?
#
loop_
_entity_poly.entity_id
_entity_poly.type
_entity_poly.pdbx_seq_one_letter_code
_entity_poly.pdbx_strand_id
1 'polypeptide(L)'
;MGFKNSGERKTYNGSINVKNARVLSDNCIVFSVELEGISLYGLKLVETKDGERFISMAQTKGKDGKYYNNYFINLSDKQKEDIIKIVVDNAK
;
A
#
# COMPACT_ATOMS: atom_id res chain seq x y z
N MET A 1 31.49 13.10 11.41
CA MET A 1 30.87 12.12 10.54
C MET A 1 29.37 12.04 10.78
N GLY A 2 28.61 12.13 9.76
CA GLY A 2 27.17 12.06 9.89
C GLY A 2 26.63 10.64 9.81
N PHE A 3 25.35 10.57 9.70
CA PHE A 3 24.70 9.28 9.51
C PHE A 3 25.09 8.71 8.16
N LYS A 4 25.46 7.46 8.18
CA LYS A 4 25.80 6.80 6.97
C LYS A 4 24.52 6.40 6.26
N ASN A 5 24.33 6.95 5.08
CA ASN A 5 23.18 6.62 4.27
C ASN A 5 23.62 5.81 3.08
N SER A 6 23.23 4.56 3.04
CA SER A 6 23.58 3.68 1.93
C SER A 6 22.80 4.01 0.68
N GLY A 7 21.75 4.81 0.78
CA GLY A 7 20.87 5.08 -0.33
C GLY A 7 19.93 3.92 -0.65
N GLU A 8 20.06 2.84 0.05
CA GLU A 8 19.21 1.69 -0.16
C GLU A 8 18.16 1.56 0.93
N ARG A 9 16.93 1.33 0.53
CA ARG A 9 15.85 1.04 1.46
C ARG A 9 15.68 -0.47 1.50
N LYS A 10 15.70 -1.00 2.71
CA LYS A 10 15.44 -2.42 2.87
C LYS A 10 13.97 -2.69 2.65
N THR A 11 13.69 -3.71 1.87
CA THR A 11 12.32 -4.16 1.67
C THR A 11 11.81 -4.79 2.96
N TYR A 12 10.56 -4.49 3.30
CA TYR A 12 9.92 -5.14 4.42
C TYR A 12 9.82 -6.64 4.15
N ASN A 13 10.26 -7.46 5.08
CA ASN A 13 10.23 -8.91 4.90
C ASN A 13 9.47 -9.65 6.00
N GLY A 14 8.72 -8.91 6.81
CA GLY A 14 7.86 -9.53 7.82
C GLY A 14 6.56 -10.07 7.23
N SER A 15 5.70 -10.59 8.08
CA SER A 15 4.40 -11.08 7.62
C SER A 15 3.46 -9.92 7.30
N ILE A 16 2.61 -10.12 6.29
CA ILE A 16 1.63 -9.13 5.87
C ILE A 16 0.28 -9.83 5.78
N ASN A 17 -0.69 -9.33 6.52
CA ASN A 17 -2.07 -9.82 6.47
C ASN A 17 -2.98 -8.73 5.90
N VAL A 18 -3.66 -9.03 4.81
CA VAL A 18 -4.62 -8.11 4.21
C VAL A 18 -5.97 -8.27 4.90
N LYS A 19 -6.59 -7.14 5.25
CA LYS A 19 -7.87 -7.12 5.94
C LYS A 19 -8.83 -6.12 5.31
N ASN A 20 -10.11 -6.37 5.47
CA ASN A 20 -11.16 -5.40 5.17
C ASN A 20 -11.12 -4.86 3.74
N ALA A 21 -10.79 -5.71 2.78
CA ALA A 21 -10.78 -5.31 1.38
C ALA A 21 -12.21 -5.04 0.92
N ARG A 22 -12.43 -3.86 0.34
CA ARG A 22 -13.74 -3.41 -0.07
C ARG A 22 -13.66 -2.59 -1.36
N VAL A 23 -14.54 -2.88 -2.29
CA VAL A 23 -14.60 -2.15 -3.55
C VAL A 23 -15.18 -0.75 -3.32
N LEU A 24 -14.45 0.28 -3.73
CA LEU A 24 -14.92 1.65 -3.69
C LEU A 24 -15.52 2.08 -5.03
N SER A 25 -14.90 1.64 -6.11
CA SER A 25 -15.34 1.98 -7.46
C SER A 25 -14.86 0.89 -8.41
N ASP A 26 -15.17 1.04 -9.69
CA ASP A 26 -14.80 0.06 -10.72
C ASP A 26 -13.30 -0.16 -10.80
N ASN A 27 -12.50 0.81 -10.37
CA ASN A 27 -11.06 0.74 -10.50
C ASN A 27 -10.31 0.94 -9.18
N CYS A 28 -11.01 0.85 -8.04
CA CYS A 28 -10.38 1.11 -6.75
C CYS A 28 -10.95 0.21 -5.66
N ILE A 29 -10.04 -0.43 -4.93
CA ILE A 29 -10.38 -1.25 -3.77
C ILE A 29 -9.62 -0.69 -2.58
N VAL A 30 -10.31 -0.37 -1.49
CA VAL A 30 -9.66 0.05 -0.27
C VAL A 30 -9.44 -1.17 0.62
N PHE A 31 -8.31 -1.21 1.29
CA PHE A 31 -8.00 -2.32 2.18
C PHE A 31 -7.07 -1.87 3.31
N SER A 32 -6.89 -2.76 4.26
CA SER A 32 -5.98 -2.55 5.38
C SER A 32 -4.98 -3.69 5.41
N VAL A 33 -3.82 -3.46 6.01
CA VAL A 33 -2.83 -4.51 6.23
C VAL A 33 -2.41 -4.53 7.68
N GLU A 34 -2.05 -5.70 8.15
CA GLU A 34 -1.46 -5.86 9.48
C GLU A 34 -0.04 -6.36 9.33
N LEU A 35 0.89 -5.64 9.93
CA LEU A 35 2.31 -5.94 9.89
C LEU A 35 2.80 -6.15 11.31
N GLU A 36 2.99 -7.41 11.71
CA GLU A 36 3.52 -7.74 13.03
C GLU A 36 2.79 -7.02 14.18
N GLY A 37 1.46 -7.06 14.13
CA GLY A 37 0.64 -6.46 15.19
C GLY A 37 0.30 -4.99 14.97
N ILE A 38 0.82 -4.38 13.93
CA ILE A 38 0.50 -3.00 13.59
C ILE A 38 -0.47 -2.99 12.42
N SER A 39 -1.59 -2.29 12.59
CA SER A 39 -2.59 -2.19 11.53
C SER A 39 -2.46 -0.86 10.81
N LEU A 40 -2.41 -0.92 9.48
CA LEU A 40 -2.36 0.26 8.62
C LEU A 40 -3.63 0.29 7.77
N TYR A 41 -4.31 1.42 7.78
CA TYR A 41 -5.61 1.59 7.13
C TYR A 41 -5.51 2.53 5.95
N GLY A 42 -6.45 2.38 5.02
CA GLY A 42 -6.58 3.34 3.94
C GLY A 42 -5.70 3.09 2.74
N LEU A 43 -5.13 1.90 2.61
CA LEU A 43 -4.43 1.56 1.38
C LEU A 43 -5.45 1.35 0.27
N LYS A 44 -5.04 1.65 -0.95
CA LYS A 44 -5.91 1.48 -2.12
C LYS A 44 -5.20 0.70 -3.20
N LEU A 45 -5.91 -0.23 -3.79
CA LEU A 45 -5.49 -0.87 -5.03
C LEU A 45 -6.19 -0.16 -6.16
N VAL A 46 -5.42 0.43 -7.07
CA VAL A 46 -5.95 1.20 -8.19
C VAL A 46 -5.59 0.50 -9.48
N GLU A 47 -6.57 0.41 -10.38
CA GLU A 47 -6.36 -0.13 -11.73
C GLU A 47 -6.50 1.01 -12.74
N THR A 48 -5.50 1.16 -13.60
CA THR A 48 -5.51 2.19 -14.62
C THR A 48 -6.31 1.74 -15.83
N LYS A 49 -6.55 2.68 -16.76
CA LYS A 49 -7.26 2.36 -18.00
C LYS A 49 -6.52 1.32 -18.84
N ASP A 50 -5.21 1.25 -18.70
CA ASP A 50 -4.37 0.28 -19.42
C ASP A 50 -4.38 -1.09 -18.77
N GLY A 51 -5.06 -1.25 -17.65
CA GLY A 51 -5.12 -2.51 -16.94
C GLY A 51 -3.99 -2.72 -15.93
N GLU A 52 -3.15 -1.72 -15.75
CA GLU A 52 -2.10 -1.79 -14.76
C GLU A 52 -2.66 -1.57 -13.36
N ARG A 53 -2.10 -2.24 -12.38
CA ARG A 53 -2.54 -2.15 -10.99
C ARG A 53 -1.39 -1.68 -10.12
N PHE A 54 -1.69 -0.80 -9.18
CA PHE A 54 -0.71 -0.35 -8.22
C PHE A 54 -1.35 -0.11 -6.86
N ILE A 55 -0.52 -0.13 -5.83
CA ILE A 55 -0.94 0.08 -4.46
C ILE A 55 -0.60 1.50 -4.07
N SER A 56 -1.62 2.25 -3.62
CA SER A 56 -1.46 3.60 -3.13
C SER A 56 -1.57 3.60 -1.61
N MET A 57 -0.63 4.24 -0.94
CA MET A 57 -0.67 4.37 0.52
C MET A 57 -1.70 5.43 0.92
N ALA A 58 -2.12 5.38 2.19
CA ALA A 58 -3.03 6.39 2.71
C ALA A 58 -2.38 7.76 2.65
N GLN A 59 -3.15 8.77 2.23
CA GLN A 59 -2.65 10.12 2.04
C GLN A 59 -3.52 11.13 2.75
N THR A 60 -2.91 12.23 3.18
CA THR A 60 -3.61 13.35 3.78
C THR A 60 -3.26 14.61 3.00
N LYS A 61 -4.28 15.41 2.72
CA LYS A 61 -4.09 16.68 2.02
C LYS A 61 -3.51 17.72 2.97
N GLY A 62 -2.38 18.29 2.59
CA GLY A 62 -1.74 19.35 3.35
C GLY A 62 -2.38 20.71 3.12
N LYS A 63 -1.94 21.70 3.89
CA LYS A 63 -2.43 23.07 3.78
C LYS A 63 -2.08 23.69 2.43
N ASP A 64 -1.03 23.21 1.81
CA ASP A 64 -0.60 23.69 0.48
C ASP A 64 -1.37 23.05 -0.67
N GLY A 65 -2.35 22.20 -0.37
CA GLY A 65 -3.15 21.52 -1.38
C GLY A 65 -2.51 20.25 -1.93
N LYS A 66 -1.32 19.92 -1.50
CA LYS A 66 -0.64 18.69 -1.94
C LYS A 66 -0.99 17.52 -1.03
N TYR A 67 -0.91 16.32 -1.59
CA TYR A 67 -1.16 15.10 -0.83
C TYR A 67 0.15 14.47 -0.38
N TYR A 68 0.19 14.05 0.87
CA TYR A 68 1.35 13.42 1.47
C TYR A 68 0.99 12.04 1.99
N ASN A 69 1.85 11.07 1.77
CA ASN A 69 1.64 9.73 2.30
C ASN A 69 1.70 9.77 3.82
N ASN A 70 0.72 9.14 4.48
CA ASN A 70 0.70 9.05 5.94
C ASN A 70 1.79 8.12 6.45
N TYR A 71 2.20 7.17 5.63
CA TYR A 71 3.26 6.20 5.94
C TYR A 71 3.77 5.61 4.63
N PHE A 72 4.87 4.92 4.72
CA PHE A 72 5.46 4.28 3.56
C PHE A 72 5.95 2.89 3.93
N ILE A 73 5.63 1.91 3.09
CA ILE A 73 6.11 0.54 3.23
C ILE A 73 6.86 0.19 1.95
N ASN A 74 8.11 -0.21 2.09
CA ASN A 74 8.91 -0.59 0.94
C ASN A 74 8.69 -2.08 0.63
N LEU A 75 7.83 -2.36 -0.32
CA LEU A 75 7.44 -3.71 -0.69
C LEU A 75 8.22 -4.18 -1.91
N SER A 76 8.57 -5.46 -1.93
CA SER A 76 9.15 -6.07 -3.12
C SER A 76 8.07 -6.27 -4.18
N ASP A 77 8.47 -6.49 -5.42
CA ASP A 77 7.52 -6.73 -6.50
C ASP A 77 6.66 -7.98 -6.20
N LYS A 78 7.28 -9.01 -5.66
CA LYS A 78 6.55 -10.23 -5.29
C LYS A 78 5.51 -9.95 -4.21
N GLN A 79 5.87 -9.16 -3.20
CA GLN A 79 4.93 -8.80 -2.13
C GLN A 79 3.76 -8.00 -2.68
N LYS A 80 4.02 -7.08 -3.61
CA LYS A 80 2.97 -6.30 -4.25
C LYS A 80 2.03 -7.21 -5.04
N GLU A 81 2.57 -8.15 -5.80
CA GLU A 81 1.75 -9.09 -6.55
C GLU A 81 0.90 -9.94 -5.63
N ASP A 82 1.48 -10.46 -4.55
CA ASP A 82 0.75 -11.28 -3.58
C ASP A 82 -0.39 -10.49 -2.93
N ILE A 83 -0.12 -9.25 -2.53
CA ILE A 83 -1.13 -8.37 -1.93
C ILE A 83 -2.26 -8.09 -2.91
N ILE A 84 -1.91 -7.76 -4.14
CA ILE A 84 -2.90 -7.47 -5.18
C ILE A 84 -3.82 -8.68 -5.38
N LYS A 85 -3.25 -9.86 -5.47
CA LYS A 85 -4.02 -11.08 -5.65
C LYS A 85 -4.97 -11.33 -4.48
N ILE A 86 -4.47 -11.17 -3.26
CA ILE A 86 -5.29 -11.39 -2.07
C ILE A 86 -6.41 -10.35 -1.99
N VAL A 87 -6.10 -9.09 -2.28
CA VAL A 87 -7.09 -8.02 -2.24
C VAL A 87 -8.20 -8.27 -3.25
N VAL A 88 -7.85 -8.62 -4.47
CA VAL A 88 -8.83 -8.89 -5.52
C VAL A 88 -9.72 -10.10 -5.15
N ASP A 89 -9.11 -11.14 -4.59
CA ASP A 89 -9.86 -12.34 -4.22
C ASP A 89 -10.82 -12.11 -3.06
N ASN A 90 -10.52 -11.18 -2.17
CA ASN A 90 -11.30 -10.95 -0.95
C ASN A 90 -12.14 -9.68 -0.97
N ALA A 91 -12.04 -8.86 -1.99
CA ALA A 91 -12.81 -7.61 -2.08
C ALA A 91 -14.30 -7.91 -2.26
N LYS A 92 -15.12 -7.10 -1.58
CA LYS A 92 -16.56 -7.22 -1.63
C LYS A 92 -17.24 -5.93 -2.02
#